data_f5354cbf7685b642dc1b20567c1e6a36
#
_entry.id   f5354cbf7685b642dc1b20567c1e6a36
#
_cell.length_a   1.000
_cell.length_b   1.000
_cell.length_c   1.000
_cell.angle_alpha   90.00
_cell.angle_beta   90.00
_cell.angle_gamma   90.00
#
_symmetry.space_group_name_H-M   'P 1'
#
loop_
_entity.id
_entity.type
_entity.pdbx_description
1 polymer ?
#
loop_
_entity_poly.entity_id
_entity_poly.type
_entity_poly.pdbx_seq_one_letter_code
_entity_poly.pdbx_strand_id
1 'polypeptide(L)'
;MEDKGQSVRDMKHSSPCPNREGEGKGPLRVFVTGCYDLLHSGHIEFFKQASAYGDLYVGLGSDETIVEYKHHKPMFPQEERLFMVQSVRYVKGALINEGRGVIDFLPSLDIVKPDIFIVNAEGGSAAKRQICAERGIEYIELQRTPAEGLQARSSSSLKLALSQESYRSEADRSGSVSSSSAIPTRLDLAGTWIDQPYVSQYHPGWAITISLEPTFEVRDRCGLSTSTRKMIQKIWPMRLPNMDPETLARLVFCFENHPEREAGHISGAQDSIGICVPGLCRHYYDNHFWPEKIEICNDEMTLRFLEEHLVMVPLAPRLPGCSVVEGKDITPAKVKALADAAESCWNAIIRHDLNGFASAYRDSFDAQIAMFPGMVTPTYHGHEEFANTYIQKAIDEYGQLPNVLAWKMPGAGGGGYLALVVEDANTFLQTHPEAIELHIRRQ
;
A
#
# COMPACT_ATOMS: atom_id res chain seq x y z
N MET A 1 -43.60 -23.46 -38.47
CA MET A 1 -44.65 -23.61 -37.44
C MET A 1 -44.00 -23.24 -36.15
N GLU A 2 -44.23 -22.00 -35.84
CA GLU A 2 -44.78 -21.32 -34.65
C GLU A 2 -43.78 -21.28 -33.51
N ASP A 3 -43.10 -20.18 -33.32
CA ASP A 3 -43.45 -18.90 -32.70
C ASP A 3 -44.16 -19.03 -31.36
N LYS A 4 -43.47 -18.57 -30.31
CA LYS A 4 -44.05 -17.84 -29.18
C LYS A 4 -42.96 -17.10 -28.38
N GLY A 5 -42.83 -15.82 -28.67
CA GLY A 5 -42.23 -14.86 -27.75
C GLY A 5 -43.15 -14.62 -26.54
N GLN A 6 -42.55 -14.33 -25.41
CA GLN A 6 -43.19 -13.71 -24.25
C GLN A 6 -42.21 -12.68 -23.67
N SER A 7 -42.42 -11.47 -24.02
CA SER A 7 -42.88 -10.30 -23.26
C SER A 7 -42.32 -10.18 -21.83
N VAL A 8 -41.25 -9.37 -21.73
CA VAL A 8 -40.84 -8.73 -20.46
C VAL A 8 -41.53 -7.37 -20.42
N ARG A 9 -42.63 -7.28 -19.71
CA ARG A 9 -43.26 -6.01 -19.29
C ARG A 9 -43.70 -6.14 -17.83
N ASP A 10 -43.47 -5.04 -17.13
CA ASP A 10 -44.04 -4.62 -15.84
C ASP A 10 -43.36 -5.12 -14.55
N MET A 11 -42.34 -4.39 -14.12
CA MET A 11 -42.11 -4.11 -12.70
C MET A 11 -42.25 -2.61 -12.47
N LYS A 12 -43.38 -2.24 -11.88
CA LYS A 12 -43.66 -0.91 -11.39
C LYS A 12 -42.79 -0.65 -10.18
N HIS A 13 -41.81 0.26 -10.28
CA HIS A 13 -41.13 0.87 -9.15
C HIS A 13 -41.91 2.11 -8.71
N SER A 14 -42.44 2.05 -7.50
CA SER A 14 -42.97 3.19 -6.78
C SER A 14 -41.80 4.04 -6.24
N SER A 15 -41.53 5.15 -6.91
CA SER A 15 -40.69 6.24 -6.38
C SER A 15 -41.57 7.38 -5.89
N PRO A 16 -41.29 7.99 -4.75
CA PRO A 16 -41.96 9.22 -4.38
C PRO A 16 -41.26 10.40 -5.10
N CYS A 17 -41.83 10.83 -6.22
CA CYS A 17 -41.57 12.18 -6.73
C CYS A 17 -42.45 13.18 -5.96
N PRO A 18 -41.92 14.26 -5.41
CA PRO A 18 -42.76 15.37 -4.99
C PRO A 18 -43.22 16.10 -6.26
N ASN A 19 -44.52 15.96 -6.58
CA ASN A 19 -45.18 16.77 -7.59
C ASN A 19 -45.06 18.27 -7.19
N ARG A 20 -44.32 19.05 -7.98
CA ARG A 20 -44.51 20.49 -8.10
C ARG A 20 -45.12 20.76 -9.47
N GLU A 21 -46.45 20.85 -9.52
CA GLU A 21 -47.16 21.45 -10.61
C GLU A 21 -46.93 22.95 -10.56
N GLY A 22 -46.29 23.51 -11.59
CA GLY A 22 -46.10 24.97 -11.74
C GLY A 22 -45.22 25.26 -12.94
N GLU A 23 -45.90 25.67 -14.04
CA GLU A 23 -45.43 26.45 -15.17
C GLU A 23 -44.09 26.08 -15.87
N GLY A 24 -44.19 25.47 -17.06
CA GLY A 24 -43.33 25.72 -18.25
C GLY A 24 -41.82 25.56 -18.17
N LYS A 25 -41.24 25.04 -17.09
CA LYS A 25 -39.80 24.72 -16.98
C LYS A 25 -39.56 23.26 -17.40
N GLY A 26 -38.57 23.06 -18.26
CA GLY A 26 -38.08 21.76 -18.60
C GLY A 26 -37.63 20.95 -17.35
N PRO A 27 -37.20 19.68 -17.50
CA PRO A 27 -36.75 18.87 -16.39
C PRO A 27 -35.64 19.58 -15.59
N LEU A 28 -35.64 19.43 -14.24
CA LEU A 28 -34.62 20.00 -13.37
C LEU A 28 -33.22 19.53 -13.81
N ARG A 29 -32.25 20.41 -13.73
CA ARG A 29 -30.84 20.07 -14.00
C ARG A 29 -30.18 19.66 -12.70
N VAL A 30 -29.71 18.44 -12.69
CA VAL A 30 -28.98 17.85 -11.55
C VAL A 30 -27.48 17.82 -11.85
N PHE A 31 -26.65 18.25 -10.93
CA PHE A 31 -25.21 18.22 -11.08
C PHE A 31 -24.56 17.36 -10.01
N VAL A 32 -23.60 16.55 -10.40
CA VAL A 32 -22.73 15.77 -9.53
C VAL A 32 -21.28 15.99 -9.98
N THR A 33 -20.32 15.88 -9.05
CA THR A 33 -18.90 15.99 -9.40
C THR A 33 -18.07 14.89 -8.71
N GLY A 34 -17.00 14.45 -9.38
CA GLY A 34 -16.09 13.43 -8.87
C GLY A 34 -14.95 13.12 -9.83
N CYS A 35 -14.03 12.24 -9.41
CA CYS A 35 -12.89 11.85 -10.23
C CYS A 35 -13.25 10.77 -11.27
N TYR A 36 -14.09 9.81 -10.91
CA TYR A 36 -14.55 8.68 -11.75
C TYR A 36 -13.42 7.92 -12.46
N ASP A 37 -12.28 7.74 -11.77
CA ASP A 37 -11.06 7.17 -12.35
C ASP A 37 -11.20 5.68 -12.72
N LEU A 38 -11.86 4.88 -11.87
CA LEU A 38 -12.31 3.54 -12.21
C LEU A 38 -13.82 3.50 -12.10
N LEU A 39 -14.51 3.61 -13.24
CA LEU A 39 -15.96 3.55 -13.26
C LEU A 39 -16.44 2.14 -12.85
N HIS A 40 -17.30 2.06 -11.83
CA HIS A 40 -17.79 0.80 -11.26
C HIS A 40 -19.27 0.89 -10.88
N SER A 41 -19.87 -0.24 -10.50
CA SER A 41 -21.31 -0.35 -10.18
C SER A 41 -21.80 0.68 -9.15
N GLY A 42 -20.97 1.06 -8.18
CA GLY A 42 -21.30 2.09 -7.19
C GLY A 42 -21.47 3.49 -7.81
N HIS A 43 -20.66 3.85 -8.82
CA HIS A 43 -20.83 5.10 -9.56
C HIS A 43 -22.10 5.05 -10.42
N ILE A 44 -22.37 3.91 -11.06
CA ILE A 44 -23.56 3.75 -11.91
C ILE A 44 -24.83 3.86 -11.06
N GLU A 45 -24.88 3.23 -9.88
CA GLU A 45 -26.01 3.33 -8.97
C GLU A 45 -26.20 4.77 -8.45
N PHE A 46 -25.12 5.45 -8.12
CA PHE A 46 -25.16 6.87 -7.74
C PHE A 46 -25.75 7.74 -8.89
N PHE A 47 -25.31 7.53 -10.13
CA PHE A 47 -25.86 8.24 -11.29
C PHE A 47 -27.33 7.92 -11.51
N LYS A 48 -27.74 6.67 -11.32
CA LYS A 48 -29.15 6.25 -11.40
C LYS A 48 -29.99 6.95 -10.34
N GLN A 49 -29.51 6.99 -9.10
CA GLN A 49 -30.21 7.68 -8.01
C GLN A 49 -30.29 9.20 -8.26
N ALA A 50 -29.19 9.82 -8.67
CA ALA A 50 -29.15 11.23 -8.98
C ALA A 50 -30.06 11.60 -10.18
N SER A 51 -30.11 10.77 -11.21
CA SER A 51 -30.97 10.97 -12.39
C SER A 51 -32.48 10.90 -12.09
N ALA A 52 -32.87 10.34 -10.94
CA ALA A 52 -34.28 10.34 -10.51
C ALA A 52 -34.79 11.75 -10.13
N TYR A 53 -33.88 12.71 -9.88
CA TYR A 53 -34.22 14.10 -9.55
C TYR A 53 -34.32 15.00 -10.79
N GLY A 54 -33.84 14.56 -11.96
CA GLY A 54 -33.88 15.36 -13.19
C GLY A 54 -32.80 14.95 -14.22
N ASP A 55 -32.55 15.83 -15.18
CA ASP A 55 -31.49 15.66 -16.18
C ASP A 55 -30.11 15.74 -15.52
N LEU A 56 -29.39 14.61 -15.45
CA LEU A 56 -28.11 14.50 -14.76
C LEU A 56 -26.93 15.01 -15.60
N TYR A 57 -26.19 15.94 -15.07
CA TYR A 57 -24.91 16.43 -15.59
C TYR A 57 -23.78 16.08 -14.64
N VAL A 58 -22.65 15.61 -15.19
CA VAL A 58 -21.52 15.11 -14.39
C VAL A 58 -20.28 15.96 -14.68
N GLY A 59 -19.72 16.59 -13.64
CA GLY A 59 -18.41 17.22 -13.68
C GLY A 59 -17.31 16.23 -13.30
N LEU A 60 -16.24 16.14 -14.12
CA LEU A 60 -15.09 15.29 -13.86
C LEU A 60 -13.89 16.13 -13.46
N GLY A 61 -13.22 15.80 -12.37
CA GLY A 61 -11.93 16.39 -12.04
C GLY A 61 -10.90 16.14 -13.13
N SER A 62 -10.15 17.20 -13.53
CA SER A 62 -9.08 17.08 -14.52
C SER A 62 -7.95 16.19 -14.00
N ASP A 63 -7.09 15.70 -14.89
CA ASP A 63 -5.90 14.93 -14.50
C ASP A 63 -4.98 15.75 -13.60
N GLU A 64 -4.81 17.05 -13.89
CA GLU A 64 -4.04 17.99 -13.06
C GLU A 64 -4.62 18.10 -11.64
N THR A 65 -5.94 18.29 -11.52
CA THR A 65 -6.62 18.37 -10.22
C THR A 65 -6.47 17.06 -9.44
N ILE A 66 -6.56 15.90 -10.11
CA ILE A 66 -6.37 14.60 -9.45
C ILE A 66 -4.93 14.44 -8.96
N VAL A 67 -3.94 14.81 -9.76
CA VAL A 67 -2.53 14.75 -9.36
C VAL A 67 -2.25 15.71 -8.19
N GLU A 68 -2.76 16.93 -8.26
CA GLU A 68 -2.59 17.94 -7.20
C GLU A 68 -3.22 17.48 -5.87
N TYR A 69 -4.44 16.92 -5.93
CA TYR A 69 -5.22 16.58 -4.74
C TYR A 69 -4.93 15.16 -4.21
N LYS A 70 -4.68 14.19 -5.10
CA LYS A 70 -4.48 12.78 -4.73
C LYS A 70 -3.02 12.33 -4.81
N HIS A 71 -2.11 13.21 -5.23
CA HIS A 71 -0.67 12.94 -5.36
C HIS A 71 -0.31 11.72 -6.21
N HIS A 72 -1.21 11.32 -7.12
CA HIS A 72 -0.97 10.26 -8.09
C HIS A 72 -1.73 10.54 -9.40
N LYS A 73 -1.20 10.03 -10.50
CA LYS A 73 -1.91 10.08 -11.79
C LYS A 73 -3.14 9.17 -11.75
N PRO A 74 -4.26 9.57 -12.37
CA PRO A 74 -5.39 8.67 -12.57
C PRO A 74 -4.97 7.47 -13.46
N MET A 75 -5.69 6.37 -13.38
CA MET A 75 -5.45 5.21 -14.25
C MET A 75 -5.88 5.47 -15.69
N PHE A 76 -6.97 6.22 -15.87
CA PHE A 76 -7.47 6.61 -17.17
C PHE A 76 -7.35 8.13 -17.36
N PRO A 77 -6.83 8.61 -18.52
CA PRO A 77 -6.81 10.03 -18.86
C PRO A 77 -8.21 10.63 -18.78
N GLN A 78 -8.29 11.93 -18.53
CA GLN A 78 -9.57 12.63 -18.36
C GLN A 78 -10.51 12.49 -19.56
N GLU A 79 -9.99 12.39 -20.77
CA GLU A 79 -10.76 12.20 -22.00
C GLU A 79 -11.43 10.83 -22.03
N GLU A 80 -10.73 9.78 -21.59
CA GLU A 80 -11.26 8.43 -21.52
C GLU A 80 -12.30 8.31 -20.39
N ARG A 81 -12.03 8.92 -19.24
CA ARG A 81 -13.00 8.99 -18.14
C ARG A 81 -14.27 9.74 -18.55
N LEU A 82 -14.12 10.86 -19.28
CA LEU A 82 -15.25 11.60 -19.84
C LEU A 82 -16.06 10.74 -20.80
N PHE A 83 -15.40 10.06 -21.72
CA PHE A 83 -16.06 9.16 -22.67
C PHE A 83 -16.88 8.06 -21.96
N MET A 84 -16.29 7.41 -20.96
CA MET A 84 -16.99 6.37 -20.18
C MET A 84 -18.21 6.94 -19.43
N VAL A 85 -18.08 8.09 -18.79
CA VAL A 85 -19.19 8.72 -18.05
C VAL A 85 -20.30 9.16 -19.00
N GLN A 86 -19.96 9.74 -20.15
CA GLN A 86 -20.95 10.13 -21.18
C GLN A 86 -21.71 8.93 -21.76
N SER A 87 -21.09 7.74 -21.74
CA SER A 87 -21.72 6.50 -22.23
C SER A 87 -22.71 5.89 -21.22
N VAL A 88 -22.81 6.44 -20.00
CA VAL A 88 -23.75 5.93 -19.00
C VAL A 88 -25.16 6.45 -19.30
N ARG A 89 -26.11 5.53 -19.47
CA ARG A 89 -27.51 5.84 -19.86
C ARG A 89 -28.26 6.81 -18.94
N TYR A 90 -27.78 6.99 -17.71
CA TYR A 90 -28.38 7.90 -16.72
C TYR A 90 -27.82 9.33 -16.82
N VAL A 91 -26.74 9.55 -17.57
CA VAL A 91 -26.06 10.83 -17.73
C VAL A 91 -26.56 11.53 -18.97
N LYS A 92 -27.08 12.74 -18.79
CA LYS A 92 -27.54 13.63 -19.89
C LYS A 92 -26.36 14.32 -20.57
N GLY A 93 -25.36 14.70 -19.80
CA GLY A 93 -24.14 15.34 -20.27
C GLY A 93 -23.03 15.25 -19.23
N ALA A 94 -21.79 15.29 -19.69
CA ALA A 94 -20.64 15.34 -18.80
C ALA A 94 -19.56 16.28 -19.36
N LEU A 95 -18.78 16.88 -18.47
CA LEU A 95 -17.72 17.83 -18.81
C LEU A 95 -16.56 17.70 -17.83
N ILE A 96 -15.35 18.08 -18.29
CA ILE A 96 -14.18 18.17 -17.42
C ILE A 96 -14.25 19.49 -16.65
N ASN A 97 -14.01 19.45 -15.35
CA ASN A 97 -13.93 20.65 -14.53
C ASN A 97 -12.65 21.43 -14.86
N GLU A 98 -12.78 22.71 -15.17
CA GLU A 98 -11.67 23.59 -15.51
C GLU A 98 -11.08 24.34 -14.30
N GLY A 99 -11.69 24.19 -13.12
CA GLY A 99 -11.19 24.77 -11.87
C GLY A 99 -10.05 23.94 -11.26
N ARG A 100 -9.62 24.34 -10.06
CA ARG A 100 -8.54 23.65 -9.32
C ARG A 100 -8.97 23.31 -7.89
N GLY A 101 -8.32 22.30 -7.34
CA GLY A 101 -8.49 21.88 -5.95
C GLY A 101 -9.88 21.33 -5.64
N VAL A 102 -10.33 21.53 -4.39
CA VAL A 102 -11.59 20.97 -3.85
C VAL A 102 -12.85 21.58 -4.50
N ILE A 103 -12.70 22.74 -5.14
CA ILE A 103 -13.78 23.52 -5.77
C ILE A 103 -13.59 23.62 -7.29
N ASP A 104 -12.92 22.66 -7.89
CA ASP A 104 -12.64 22.59 -9.34
C ASP A 104 -13.89 22.68 -10.22
N PHE A 105 -15.04 22.34 -9.67
CA PHE A 105 -16.34 22.32 -10.34
C PHE A 105 -17.01 23.69 -10.50
N LEU A 106 -16.48 24.78 -9.92
CA LEU A 106 -17.13 26.11 -9.98
C LEU A 106 -17.42 26.60 -11.41
N PRO A 107 -16.48 26.53 -12.37
CA PRO A 107 -16.77 26.92 -13.75
C PRO A 107 -17.87 26.03 -14.38
N SER A 108 -17.92 24.76 -14.01
CA SER A 108 -18.92 23.82 -14.49
C SER A 108 -20.33 24.16 -14.00
N LEU A 109 -20.49 24.73 -12.80
CA LEU A 109 -21.79 25.23 -12.32
C LEU A 109 -22.29 26.39 -13.17
N ASP A 110 -21.39 27.27 -13.65
CA ASP A 110 -21.77 28.42 -14.49
C ASP A 110 -22.20 27.97 -15.91
N ILE A 111 -21.66 26.87 -16.39
CA ILE A 111 -22.03 26.26 -17.68
C ILE A 111 -23.34 25.50 -17.56
N VAL A 112 -23.47 24.59 -16.60
CA VAL A 112 -24.62 23.70 -16.43
C VAL A 112 -25.82 24.45 -15.86
N LYS A 113 -25.60 25.39 -14.95
CA LYS A 113 -26.62 26.13 -14.19
C LYS A 113 -27.63 25.16 -13.57
N PRO A 114 -27.17 24.28 -12.66
CA PRO A 114 -28.02 23.25 -12.07
C PRO A 114 -29.02 23.86 -11.09
N ASP A 115 -30.18 23.22 -10.99
CA ASP A 115 -31.17 23.45 -9.94
C ASP A 115 -30.81 22.69 -8.67
N ILE A 116 -30.17 21.51 -8.81
CA ILE A 116 -29.84 20.62 -7.71
C ILE A 116 -28.36 20.18 -7.84
N PHE A 117 -27.64 20.21 -6.72
CA PHE A 117 -26.28 19.66 -6.59
C PHE A 117 -26.34 18.46 -5.66
N ILE A 118 -26.00 17.29 -6.18
CA ILE A 118 -26.05 16.05 -5.41
C ILE A 118 -24.62 15.53 -5.12
N VAL A 119 -24.38 15.13 -3.90
CA VAL A 119 -23.17 14.44 -3.48
C VAL A 119 -23.52 13.11 -2.80
N ASN A 120 -22.60 12.16 -2.77
CA ASN A 120 -22.68 11.06 -1.83
C ASN A 120 -22.26 11.57 -0.42
N ALA A 121 -22.67 10.89 0.64
CA ALA A 121 -22.41 11.29 2.02
C ALA A 121 -20.90 11.52 2.31
N GLU A 122 -20.01 10.74 1.65
CA GLU A 122 -18.55 10.86 1.77
C GLU A 122 -17.97 12.08 1.00
N GLY A 123 -18.66 12.56 -0.02
CA GLY A 123 -18.24 13.70 -0.87
C GLY A 123 -18.80 15.05 -0.42
N GLY A 124 -19.56 15.08 0.67
CA GLY A 124 -20.13 16.29 1.25
C GLY A 124 -19.07 17.17 1.92
N SER A 125 -19.22 18.50 1.83
CA SER A 125 -18.39 19.44 2.58
C SER A 125 -19.15 20.72 2.90
N ALA A 126 -18.73 21.40 3.97
CA ALA A 126 -19.30 22.71 4.34
C ALA A 126 -19.14 23.74 3.22
N ALA A 127 -18.00 23.73 2.53
CA ALA A 127 -17.74 24.63 1.41
C ALA A 127 -18.72 24.40 0.25
N LYS A 128 -19.01 23.15 -0.13
CA LYS A 128 -19.98 22.82 -1.18
C LYS A 128 -21.39 23.27 -0.81
N ARG A 129 -21.81 23.06 0.45
CA ARG A 129 -23.13 23.53 0.94
C ARG A 129 -23.24 25.04 0.88
N GLN A 130 -22.20 25.75 1.30
CA GLN A 130 -22.17 27.18 1.27
C GLN A 130 -22.27 27.72 -0.17
N ILE A 131 -21.48 27.19 -1.10
CA ILE A 131 -21.50 27.57 -2.52
C ILE A 131 -22.89 27.35 -3.12
N CYS A 132 -23.55 26.24 -2.82
CA CYS A 132 -24.90 25.95 -3.29
C CYS A 132 -25.91 26.95 -2.71
N ALA A 133 -25.83 27.28 -1.42
CA ALA A 133 -26.70 28.24 -0.75
C ALA A 133 -26.55 29.65 -1.35
N GLU A 134 -25.31 30.11 -1.60
CA GLU A 134 -25.02 31.41 -2.21
C GLU A 134 -25.53 31.54 -3.65
N ARG A 135 -25.63 30.41 -4.37
CA ARG A 135 -26.09 30.36 -5.76
C ARG A 135 -27.55 29.94 -5.91
N GLY A 136 -28.28 29.70 -4.81
CA GLY A 136 -29.67 29.26 -4.84
C GLY A 136 -29.85 27.85 -5.42
N ILE A 137 -28.82 26.98 -5.33
CA ILE A 137 -28.84 25.58 -5.78
C ILE A 137 -29.25 24.70 -4.60
N GLU A 138 -30.21 23.79 -4.82
CA GLU A 138 -30.60 22.83 -3.81
C GLU A 138 -29.45 21.81 -3.61
N TYR A 139 -29.03 21.58 -2.35
CA TYR A 139 -27.95 20.66 -2.02
C TYR A 139 -28.50 19.41 -1.37
N ILE A 140 -28.22 18.22 -1.98
CA ILE A 140 -28.73 16.94 -1.52
C ILE A 140 -27.55 15.97 -1.26
N GLU A 141 -27.59 15.27 -0.14
CA GLU A 141 -26.67 14.18 0.18
C GLU A 141 -27.37 12.83 0.05
N LEU A 142 -26.86 11.96 -0.82
CA LEU A 142 -27.35 10.59 -0.97
C LEU A 142 -26.48 9.62 -0.19
N GLN A 143 -27.13 8.64 0.46
CA GLN A 143 -26.40 7.55 1.08
C GLN A 143 -25.84 6.62 0.00
N ARG A 144 -24.62 6.15 0.23
CA ARG A 144 -23.96 5.21 -0.68
C ARG A 144 -24.55 3.82 -0.49
N THR A 145 -25.49 3.44 -1.34
CA THR A 145 -26.10 2.10 -1.33
C THR A 145 -25.68 1.36 -2.60
N PRO A 146 -25.22 0.10 -2.50
CA PRO A 146 -24.99 -0.70 -3.68
C PRO A 146 -26.31 -1.01 -4.38
N ALA A 147 -26.28 -1.24 -5.71
CA ALA A 147 -27.42 -1.75 -6.42
C ALA A 147 -27.84 -3.13 -5.88
N GLU A 148 -29.13 -3.43 -5.95
CA GLU A 148 -29.69 -4.70 -5.47
C GLU A 148 -28.95 -5.91 -6.07
N GLY A 149 -28.53 -6.84 -5.22
CA GLY A 149 -27.75 -8.02 -5.59
C GLY A 149 -26.27 -7.76 -5.89
N LEU A 150 -25.77 -6.53 -5.77
CA LEU A 150 -24.36 -6.20 -5.99
C LEU A 150 -23.64 -5.83 -4.69
N GLN A 151 -22.36 -6.14 -4.64
CA GLN A 151 -21.50 -5.75 -3.51
C GLN A 151 -21.16 -4.25 -3.59
N ALA A 152 -20.98 -3.63 -2.41
CA ALA A 152 -20.42 -2.28 -2.33
C ALA A 152 -19.00 -2.26 -2.93
N ARG A 153 -18.75 -1.28 -3.80
CA ARG A 153 -17.46 -1.12 -4.48
C ARG A 153 -16.95 0.30 -4.36
N SER A 154 -15.63 0.47 -4.25
CA SER A 154 -14.96 1.76 -4.39
C SER A 154 -13.83 1.64 -5.40
N SER A 155 -13.50 2.73 -6.10
CA SER A 155 -12.36 2.74 -7.04
C SER A 155 -11.07 2.28 -6.36
N SER A 156 -10.96 2.59 -5.12
CA SER A 156 -9.84 2.29 -4.26
C SER A 156 -9.77 0.81 -3.88
N SER A 157 -10.89 0.21 -3.45
CA SER A 157 -10.93 -1.23 -3.20
C SER A 157 -10.67 -2.04 -4.48
N LEU A 158 -11.08 -1.52 -5.64
CA LEU A 158 -10.78 -2.13 -6.93
C LEU A 158 -9.30 -2.02 -7.29
N LYS A 159 -8.66 -0.86 -7.10
CA LYS A 159 -7.22 -0.70 -7.31
C LYS A 159 -6.43 -1.66 -6.41
N LEU A 160 -6.85 -1.78 -5.16
CA LEU A 160 -6.24 -2.71 -4.21
C LEU A 160 -6.45 -4.18 -4.66
N ALA A 161 -7.67 -4.55 -5.04
CA ALA A 161 -7.97 -5.91 -5.50
C ALA A 161 -7.20 -6.25 -6.79
N LEU A 162 -7.12 -5.33 -7.76
CA LEU A 162 -6.33 -5.51 -8.97
C LEU A 162 -4.84 -5.66 -8.67
N SER A 163 -4.30 -4.88 -7.73
CA SER A 163 -2.92 -5.04 -7.28
C SER A 163 -2.71 -6.39 -6.56
N GLN A 164 -3.67 -6.86 -5.79
CA GLN A 164 -3.63 -8.16 -5.12
C GLN A 164 -3.79 -9.33 -6.09
N GLU A 165 -4.65 -9.20 -7.10
CA GLU A 165 -4.94 -10.25 -8.08
C GLU A 165 -3.80 -10.40 -9.11
N SER A 166 -3.18 -9.30 -9.54
CA SER A 166 -1.94 -9.36 -10.30
C SER A 166 -0.80 -9.98 -9.48
N TYR A 167 -0.82 -9.78 -8.17
CA TYR A 167 0.09 -10.38 -7.22
C TYR A 167 -0.10 -11.90 -7.11
N ARG A 168 -1.36 -12.37 -7.00
CA ARG A 168 -1.70 -13.82 -6.95
C ARG A 168 -1.44 -14.50 -8.29
N SER A 169 -1.84 -13.89 -9.41
CA SER A 169 -1.67 -14.49 -10.74
C SER A 169 -0.22 -14.61 -11.20
N GLU A 170 0.69 -13.78 -10.66
CA GLU A 170 2.12 -13.87 -10.93
C GLU A 170 2.82 -14.85 -9.96
N ALA A 171 2.34 -14.99 -8.72
CA ALA A 171 2.76 -16.06 -7.82
C ALA A 171 2.43 -17.46 -8.39
N ASP A 172 1.23 -17.61 -8.97
CA ASP A 172 0.81 -18.85 -9.66
C ASP A 172 1.59 -19.12 -10.96
N ARG A 173 2.20 -18.10 -11.59
CA ARG A 173 3.03 -18.23 -12.80
C ARG A 173 4.50 -18.44 -12.51
N SER A 174 4.94 -18.23 -11.27
CA SER A 174 6.36 -18.29 -10.88
C SER A 174 6.94 -19.70 -10.72
N GLY A 175 6.28 -20.73 -11.25
CA GLY A 175 6.85 -22.07 -11.42
C GLY A 175 8.08 -22.13 -12.36
N SER A 176 8.53 -20.99 -12.91
CA SER A 176 9.78 -20.86 -13.63
C SER A 176 10.38 -19.47 -13.45
N VAL A 177 11.25 -19.35 -12.47
CA VAL A 177 12.00 -18.11 -12.20
C VAL A 177 13.07 -17.93 -13.26
N SER A 178 12.87 -16.98 -14.20
CA SER A 178 13.99 -16.35 -14.88
C SER A 178 14.37 -15.09 -14.08
N SER A 179 15.17 -15.23 -13.03
CA SER A 179 15.74 -14.08 -12.35
C SER A 179 16.73 -13.40 -13.31
N SER A 180 16.36 -12.29 -13.88
CA SER A 180 17.22 -11.49 -14.77
C SER A 180 18.39 -10.81 -14.04
N SER A 181 18.49 -10.92 -12.73
CA SER A 181 19.55 -10.30 -11.90
C SER A 181 19.88 -11.15 -10.70
N ALA A 182 21.17 -11.47 -10.55
CA ALA A 182 21.73 -12.19 -9.41
C ALA A 182 22.06 -11.25 -8.21
N ILE A 183 21.39 -10.11 -8.07
CA ILE A 183 21.58 -9.20 -6.94
C ILE A 183 20.77 -9.72 -5.74
N PRO A 184 21.41 -9.99 -4.60
CA PRO A 184 20.73 -10.43 -3.38
C PRO A 184 19.69 -9.44 -2.87
N THR A 185 18.83 -9.89 -1.97
CA THR A 185 18.00 -9.00 -1.17
C THR A 185 18.26 -9.22 0.32
N ARG A 186 17.78 -8.33 1.17
CA ARG A 186 17.92 -8.50 2.61
C ARG A 186 16.55 -8.71 3.26
N LEU A 187 16.54 -9.50 4.32
CA LEU A 187 15.45 -9.53 5.28
C LEU A 187 15.98 -9.05 6.64
N ASP A 188 15.29 -8.11 7.26
CA ASP A 188 15.59 -7.64 8.61
C ASP A 188 14.85 -8.50 9.64
N LEU A 189 15.58 -9.00 10.61
CA LEU A 189 15.04 -9.85 11.67
C LEU A 189 14.62 -9.03 12.89
N ALA A 190 15.46 -8.11 13.34
CA ALA A 190 15.18 -7.25 14.49
C ALA A 190 15.94 -5.93 14.42
N GLY A 191 15.54 -4.94 15.21
CA GLY A 191 16.23 -3.67 15.34
C GLY A 191 16.09 -2.71 14.16
N THR A 192 15.14 -2.93 13.24
CA THR A 192 14.89 -2.05 12.09
C THR A 192 14.58 -0.63 12.57
N TRP A 193 15.07 0.37 11.87
CA TRP A 193 15.07 1.80 12.19
C TRP A 193 16.18 2.28 13.13
N ILE A 194 16.90 1.39 13.84
CA ILE A 194 18.00 1.79 14.73
C ILE A 194 19.18 2.42 13.94
N ASP A 195 19.29 2.13 12.65
CA ASP A 195 20.26 2.70 11.70
C ASP A 195 19.97 4.16 11.33
N GLN A 196 18.91 4.73 11.89
CA GLN A 196 18.58 6.13 11.73
C GLN A 196 19.03 6.91 12.98
N PRO A 197 19.89 7.96 12.86
CA PRO A 197 20.36 8.75 13.99
C PRO A 197 19.22 9.34 14.82
N TYR A 198 18.10 9.74 14.20
CA TYR A 198 16.95 10.26 14.93
C TYR A 198 16.23 9.20 15.79
N VAL A 199 16.61 7.90 15.65
CA VAL A 199 16.19 6.80 16.53
C VAL A 199 17.32 6.48 17.51
N SER A 200 18.52 6.08 17.02
CA SER A 200 19.62 5.62 17.84
C SER A 200 20.21 6.68 18.79
N GLN A 201 19.96 7.99 18.56
CA GLN A 201 20.32 9.05 19.52
C GLN A 201 19.68 8.87 20.90
N TYR A 202 18.55 8.17 21.01
CA TYR A 202 17.86 7.95 22.30
C TYR A 202 18.37 6.71 23.02
N HIS A 203 18.82 5.70 22.31
CA HIS A 203 19.44 4.49 22.82
C HIS A 203 20.17 3.78 21.68
N PRO A 204 21.46 3.47 21.82
CA PRO A 204 22.19 2.70 20.83
C PRO A 204 21.71 1.25 20.79
N GLY A 205 21.95 0.57 19.66
CA GLY A 205 21.51 -0.82 19.53
C GLY A 205 21.91 -1.49 18.23
N TRP A 206 21.51 -2.75 18.10
CA TRP A 206 21.78 -3.59 16.95
C TRP A 206 20.62 -3.62 15.97
N ALA A 207 20.92 -3.58 14.68
CA ALA A 207 20.04 -4.09 13.65
C ALA A 207 20.56 -5.47 13.21
N ILE A 208 19.63 -6.40 12.91
CA ILE A 208 19.95 -7.77 12.51
C ILE A 208 19.34 -8.04 11.15
N THR A 209 20.16 -8.51 10.21
CA THR A 209 19.75 -8.78 8.84
C THR A 209 20.31 -10.11 8.35
N ILE A 210 19.60 -10.74 7.40
CA ILE A 210 20.11 -11.84 6.58
C ILE A 210 20.12 -11.43 5.12
N SER A 211 21.16 -11.87 4.41
CA SER A 211 21.26 -11.72 2.97
C SER A 211 20.64 -12.94 2.29
N LEU A 212 19.67 -12.72 1.42
CA LEU A 212 18.93 -13.76 0.73
C LEU A 212 19.39 -13.93 -0.70
N GLU A 213 19.52 -15.18 -1.14
CA GLU A 213 19.70 -15.50 -2.55
C GLU A 213 18.51 -14.99 -3.40
N PRO A 214 18.75 -14.52 -4.62
CA PRO A 214 17.71 -14.00 -5.49
C PRO A 214 16.89 -15.13 -6.14
N THR A 215 16.28 -15.98 -5.34
CA THR A 215 15.48 -17.14 -5.77
C THR A 215 14.04 -16.79 -6.11
N PHE A 216 13.61 -15.58 -5.79
CA PHE A 216 12.26 -15.06 -6.09
C PHE A 216 12.32 -13.63 -6.62
N GLU A 217 11.27 -13.21 -7.31
CA GLU A 217 11.18 -11.85 -7.82
C GLU A 217 10.84 -10.86 -6.70
N VAL A 218 11.73 -9.89 -6.47
CA VAL A 218 11.50 -8.81 -5.50
C VAL A 218 10.86 -7.64 -6.20
N ARG A 219 9.61 -7.37 -5.88
CA ARG A 219 8.82 -6.28 -6.47
C ARG A 219 9.11 -4.93 -5.82
N ASP A 220 8.67 -3.88 -6.49
CA ASP A 220 8.82 -2.52 -6.00
C ASP A 220 8.03 -2.26 -4.72
N ARG A 221 8.59 -1.41 -3.83
CA ARG A 221 7.91 -0.89 -2.65
C ARG A 221 7.43 -1.97 -1.66
N CYS A 222 8.19 -3.05 -1.53
CA CYS A 222 7.80 -4.21 -0.73
C CYS A 222 8.60 -4.40 0.58
N GLY A 223 9.43 -3.43 0.98
CA GLY A 223 10.18 -3.49 2.25
C GLY A 223 11.45 -4.34 2.24
N LEU A 224 11.83 -4.95 1.10
CA LEU A 224 13.02 -5.78 0.94
C LEU A 224 14.18 -5.02 0.26
N SER A 225 14.50 -3.82 0.74
CA SER A 225 15.58 -2.97 0.21
C SER A 225 15.46 -2.67 -1.29
N THR A 226 14.25 -2.53 -1.81
CA THR A 226 14.01 -2.40 -3.25
C THR A 226 14.65 -1.18 -3.88
N SER A 227 14.73 -0.04 -3.19
CA SER A 227 15.40 1.17 -3.68
C SER A 227 16.89 0.98 -3.82
N THR A 228 17.55 0.45 -2.79
CA THR A 228 18.97 0.15 -2.77
C THR A 228 19.33 -0.90 -3.82
N ARG A 229 18.54 -1.97 -3.92
CA ARG A 229 18.71 -3.01 -4.91
C ARG A 229 18.60 -2.49 -6.34
N LYS A 230 17.63 -1.63 -6.65
CA LYS A 230 17.50 -0.98 -7.95
C LYS A 230 18.68 -0.08 -8.29
N MET A 231 19.20 0.65 -7.32
CA MET A 231 20.40 1.47 -7.48
C MET A 231 21.60 0.58 -7.80
N ILE A 232 21.80 -0.52 -7.07
CA ILE A 232 22.84 -1.52 -7.33
C ILE A 232 22.73 -2.08 -8.75
N GLN A 233 21.53 -2.46 -9.20
CA GLN A 233 21.29 -2.99 -10.54
C GLN A 233 21.62 -2.00 -11.66
N LYS A 234 21.49 -0.70 -11.42
CA LYS A 234 21.92 0.33 -12.38
C LYS A 234 23.43 0.39 -12.52
N ILE A 235 24.17 0.14 -11.44
CA ILE A 235 25.64 0.18 -11.43
C ILE A 235 26.21 -1.17 -11.88
N TRP A 236 25.68 -2.27 -11.34
CA TRP A 236 26.08 -3.65 -11.61
C TRP A 236 24.87 -4.50 -12.01
N PRO A 237 24.48 -4.49 -13.31
CA PRO A 237 23.23 -5.11 -13.75
C PRO A 237 23.13 -6.61 -13.50
N MET A 238 24.26 -7.33 -13.54
CA MET A 238 24.27 -8.80 -13.52
C MET A 238 24.47 -9.37 -12.11
N ARG A 239 25.44 -8.88 -11.37
CA ARG A 239 25.84 -9.39 -10.06
C ARG A 239 26.65 -8.36 -9.29
N LEU A 240 26.76 -8.56 -7.98
CA LEU A 240 27.68 -7.79 -7.16
C LEU A 240 29.14 -8.03 -7.59
N PRO A 241 30.02 -7.01 -7.54
CA PRO A 241 31.44 -7.19 -7.78
C PRO A 241 32.07 -8.08 -6.70
N ASN A 242 33.08 -8.84 -7.10
CA ASN A 242 33.85 -9.65 -6.14
C ASN A 242 34.87 -8.77 -5.40
N MET A 243 34.48 -8.30 -4.23
CA MET A 243 35.32 -7.50 -3.34
C MET A 243 34.93 -7.76 -1.90
N ASP A 244 35.69 -7.19 -0.96
CA ASP A 244 35.36 -7.28 0.46
C ASP A 244 33.92 -6.79 0.74
N PRO A 245 33.06 -7.62 1.40
CA PRO A 245 31.66 -7.32 1.56
C PRO A 245 31.36 -6.01 2.34
N GLU A 246 32.16 -5.69 3.36
CA GLU A 246 31.99 -4.44 4.12
C GLU A 246 32.35 -3.23 3.26
N THR A 247 33.45 -3.31 2.52
CA THR A 247 33.86 -2.27 1.58
C THR A 247 32.80 -2.04 0.51
N LEU A 248 32.21 -3.12 -0.02
CA LEU A 248 31.13 -3.05 -0.99
C LEU A 248 29.89 -2.40 -0.39
N ALA A 249 29.50 -2.81 0.80
CA ALA A 249 28.37 -2.22 1.53
C ALA A 249 28.55 -0.72 1.76
N ARG A 250 29.78 -0.30 2.10
CA ARG A 250 30.14 1.12 2.29
C ARG A 250 30.05 1.92 0.98
N LEU A 251 30.50 1.35 -0.14
CA LEU A 251 30.34 1.96 -1.46
C LEU A 251 28.87 2.10 -1.85
N VAL A 252 28.07 1.05 -1.65
CA VAL A 252 26.63 1.06 -1.92
C VAL A 252 25.94 2.13 -1.08
N PHE A 253 26.26 2.22 0.21
CA PHE A 253 25.76 3.27 1.10
C PHE A 253 26.11 4.68 0.60
N CYS A 254 27.34 4.91 0.16
CA CYS A 254 27.75 6.19 -0.41
C CYS A 254 27.01 6.53 -1.71
N PHE A 255 26.82 5.56 -2.59
CA PHE A 255 26.05 5.77 -3.84
C PHE A 255 24.58 6.05 -3.56
N GLU A 256 24.00 5.37 -2.57
CA GLU A 256 22.60 5.59 -2.19
C GLU A 256 22.38 6.98 -1.61
N ASN A 257 23.35 7.52 -0.91
CA ASN A 257 23.29 8.81 -0.22
C ASN A 257 24.05 9.93 -0.95
N HIS A 258 24.29 9.78 -2.26
CA HIS A 258 24.97 10.82 -3.05
C HIS A 258 24.17 12.14 -3.01
N PRO A 259 24.86 13.31 -2.87
CA PRO A 259 24.19 14.62 -2.71
C PRO A 259 23.25 15.03 -3.84
N GLU A 260 23.46 14.51 -5.06
CA GLU A 260 22.61 14.80 -6.23
C GLU A 260 21.30 13.97 -6.24
N ARG A 261 21.12 13.09 -5.25
CA ARG A 261 19.88 12.32 -5.13
C ARG A 261 18.77 13.22 -4.55
N GLU A 262 17.65 13.30 -5.25
CA GLU A 262 16.47 14.11 -4.88
C GLU A 262 15.73 13.62 -3.61
N ALA A 263 16.22 12.59 -2.93
CA ALA A 263 15.49 11.91 -1.87
C ALA A 263 15.26 12.73 -0.59
N GLY A 264 15.93 13.84 -0.39
CA GLY A 264 15.71 14.74 0.75
C GLY A 264 16.03 14.17 2.14
N HIS A 265 16.40 12.88 2.25
CA HIS A 265 16.77 12.20 3.49
C HIS A 265 17.90 11.20 3.23
N ILE A 266 18.72 10.96 4.26
CA ILE A 266 19.78 9.96 4.22
C ILE A 266 19.20 8.60 4.61
N SER A 267 19.41 7.59 3.74
CA SER A 267 19.12 6.20 4.06
C SER A 267 20.15 5.65 5.05
N GLY A 268 19.73 4.86 6.02
CA GLY A 268 20.64 4.14 6.90
C GLY A 268 21.39 3.01 6.18
N ALA A 269 22.42 2.47 6.83
CA ALA A 269 23.28 1.46 6.22
C ALA A 269 22.72 0.04 6.25
N GLN A 270 21.59 -0.20 6.92
CA GLN A 270 21.01 -1.53 7.08
C GLN A 270 20.76 -2.23 5.74
N ASP A 271 20.26 -1.50 4.73
CA ASP A 271 19.94 -2.05 3.42
C ASP A 271 21.22 -2.43 2.65
N SER A 272 22.22 -1.56 2.62
CA SER A 272 23.49 -1.81 1.93
C SER A 272 24.26 -2.97 2.57
N ILE A 273 24.30 -3.03 3.91
CA ILE A 273 24.97 -4.12 4.63
C ILE A 273 24.25 -5.43 4.39
N GLY A 274 22.93 -5.49 4.60
CA GLY A 274 22.17 -6.72 4.45
C GLY A 274 22.13 -7.28 3.02
N ILE A 275 22.34 -6.45 1.98
CA ILE A 275 22.51 -6.93 0.60
C ILE A 275 23.93 -7.43 0.35
N CYS A 276 24.94 -6.69 0.80
CA CYS A 276 26.33 -6.95 0.41
C CYS A 276 27.01 -8.00 1.30
N VAL A 277 26.70 -8.04 2.58
CA VAL A 277 27.31 -8.97 3.55
C VAL A 277 26.52 -10.27 3.57
N PRO A 278 27.13 -11.42 3.23
CA PRO A 278 26.47 -12.71 3.23
C PRO A 278 26.19 -13.22 4.64
N GLY A 279 25.27 -14.19 4.75
CA GLY A 279 24.92 -14.85 6.00
C GLY A 279 24.00 -14.02 6.89
N LEU A 280 24.10 -14.27 8.19
CA LEU A 280 23.45 -13.53 9.27
C LEU A 280 24.41 -12.45 9.78
N CYS A 281 23.92 -11.22 9.85
CA CYS A 281 24.74 -10.08 10.24
C CYS A 281 24.01 -9.25 11.29
N ARG A 282 24.72 -8.78 12.31
CA ARG A 282 24.27 -7.66 13.15
C ARG A 282 25.22 -6.50 13.08
N HIS A 283 24.68 -5.29 13.12
CA HIS A 283 25.41 -4.04 13.01
C HIS A 283 24.93 -3.05 14.06
N TYR A 284 25.89 -2.47 14.81
CA TYR A 284 25.63 -1.64 15.98
C TYR A 284 25.64 -0.17 15.62
N TYR A 285 24.60 0.55 16.02
CA TYR A 285 24.43 1.97 15.76
C TYR A 285 24.36 2.77 17.07
N ASP A 286 25.10 3.87 17.09
CA ASP A 286 25.09 4.88 18.16
C ASP A 286 25.10 6.27 17.53
N ASN A 287 23.91 6.77 17.19
CA ASN A 287 23.68 8.10 16.61
C ASN A 287 24.44 8.38 15.29
N HIS A 288 24.73 7.32 14.51
CA HIS A 288 25.40 7.42 13.20
C HIS A 288 24.64 6.64 12.13
N PHE A 289 24.73 7.06 10.85
CA PHE A 289 24.16 6.33 9.71
C PHE A 289 24.93 5.08 9.32
N TRP A 290 26.24 5.04 9.62
CA TRP A 290 27.11 3.86 9.44
C TRP A 290 27.39 3.25 10.81
N PRO A 291 27.30 1.90 10.93
CA PRO A 291 27.48 1.25 12.22
C PRO A 291 28.91 1.34 12.73
N GLU A 292 29.08 1.38 14.04
CA GLU A 292 30.38 1.32 14.71
C GLU A 292 31.00 -0.09 14.67
N LYS A 293 30.15 -1.11 14.65
CA LYS A 293 30.56 -2.50 14.69
C LYS A 293 29.64 -3.37 13.81
N ILE A 294 30.26 -4.28 13.06
CA ILE A 294 29.57 -5.29 12.26
C ILE A 294 30.05 -6.66 12.73
N GLU A 295 29.13 -7.56 13.07
CA GLU A 295 29.37 -8.93 13.42
C GLU A 295 28.64 -9.87 12.47
N ILE A 296 29.35 -10.85 11.92
CA ILE A 296 28.84 -11.78 10.90
C ILE A 296 28.85 -13.20 11.49
N CYS A 297 27.75 -13.91 11.30
CA CYS A 297 27.64 -15.33 11.59
C CYS A 297 27.38 -16.08 10.29
N ASN A 298 28.34 -16.91 9.86
CA ASN A 298 28.25 -17.79 8.70
C ASN A 298 28.27 -19.27 9.14
N ASP A 299 27.92 -19.53 10.42
CA ASP A 299 27.77 -20.89 10.89
C ASP A 299 26.59 -21.58 10.18
N GLU A 300 26.89 -22.72 9.50
CA GLU A 300 25.91 -23.41 8.68
C GLU A 300 24.70 -23.92 9.48
N MET A 301 24.89 -24.31 10.72
CA MET A 301 23.79 -24.78 11.57
C MET A 301 22.85 -23.62 11.92
N THR A 302 23.41 -22.46 12.21
CA THR A 302 22.64 -21.24 12.51
C THR A 302 21.88 -20.76 11.27
N LEU A 303 22.49 -20.79 10.09
CA LEU A 303 21.83 -20.37 8.86
C LEU A 303 20.69 -21.34 8.48
N ARG A 304 20.91 -22.66 8.62
CA ARG A 304 19.87 -23.66 8.41
C ARG A 304 18.73 -23.53 9.42
N PHE A 305 19.04 -23.29 10.69
CA PHE A 305 18.02 -23.04 11.70
C PHE A 305 17.08 -21.88 11.27
N LEU A 306 17.62 -20.81 10.71
CA LEU A 306 16.81 -19.72 10.20
C LEU A 306 15.99 -20.12 8.97
N GLU A 307 16.55 -20.87 8.02
CA GLU A 307 15.84 -21.34 6.83
C GLU A 307 14.73 -22.35 7.16
N GLU A 308 14.94 -23.20 8.19
CA GLU A 308 13.95 -24.16 8.65
C GLU A 308 12.76 -23.53 9.38
N HIS A 309 12.90 -22.27 9.83
CA HIS A 309 11.87 -21.61 10.64
C HIS A 309 11.38 -20.27 10.10
N LEU A 310 11.89 -19.80 8.96
CA LEU A 310 11.47 -18.55 8.34
C LEU A 310 10.84 -18.78 6.98
N VAL A 311 9.69 -18.14 6.76
CA VAL A 311 9.04 -18.05 5.45
C VAL A 311 8.53 -16.64 5.23
N MET A 312 8.26 -16.26 3.98
CA MET A 312 7.58 -15.00 3.67
C MET A 312 6.28 -15.29 2.91
N VAL A 313 5.25 -14.51 3.21
CA VAL A 313 4.00 -14.50 2.44
C VAL A 313 3.86 -13.17 1.73
N PRO A 314 3.50 -13.18 0.42
CA PRO A 314 3.35 -11.95 -0.32
C PRO A 314 2.08 -11.20 0.08
N LEU A 315 2.21 -9.89 0.26
CA LEU A 315 1.11 -8.95 0.44
C LEU A 315 1.08 -7.96 -0.73
N ALA A 316 0.00 -7.19 -0.84
CA ALA A 316 -0.02 -6.10 -1.80
C ALA A 316 1.11 -5.09 -1.50
N PRO A 317 1.77 -4.54 -2.53
CA PRO A 317 2.83 -3.54 -2.35
C PRO A 317 2.24 -2.23 -1.80
N ARG A 318 3.10 -1.40 -1.20
CA ARG A 318 2.72 -0.06 -0.78
C ARG A 318 2.21 0.76 -1.96
N LEU A 319 1.03 1.36 -1.81
CA LEU A 319 0.50 2.27 -2.83
C LEU A 319 1.33 3.57 -2.90
N PRO A 320 1.34 4.26 -4.06
CA PRO A 320 1.88 5.61 -4.15
C PRO A 320 1.18 6.55 -3.16
N GLY A 321 1.94 7.48 -2.53
CA GLY A 321 1.40 8.39 -1.51
C GLY A 321 1.27 7.80 -0.10
N CYS A 322 1.58 6.51 0.09
CA CYS A 322 1.61 5.89 1.41
C CYS A 322 2.77 6.43 2.26
N SER A 323 2.45 6.95 3.44
CA SER A 323 3.41 7.33 4.48
C SER A 323 3.39 6.31 5.61
N VAL A 324 4.56 5.74 5.91
CA VAL A 324 4.75 4.83 7.06
C VAL A 324 5.36 5.53 8.27
N VAL A 325 5.90 6.75 8.06
CA VAL A 325 6.58 7.54 9.11
C VAL A 325 5.71 8.64 9.70
N GLU A 326 4.52 8.84 9.16
CA GLU A 326 3.56 9.77 9.71
C GLU A 326 3.03 9.27 11.05
N GLY A 327 2.85 10.19 12.00
CA GLY A 327 2.42 9.83 13.35
C GLY A 327 3.50 9.10 14.17
N LYS A 328 4.78 9.16 13.76
CA LYS A 328 5.87 8.55 14.52
C LYS A 328 5.95 9.12 15.95
N ASP A 329 6.13 8.22 16.90
CA ASP A 329 6.25 8.54 18.32
C ASP A 329 7.50 7.85 18.91
N ILE A 330 8.65 8.51 18.78
CA ILE A 330 9.95 7.99 19.16
C ILE A 330 10.31 8.50 20.56
N THR A 331 10.45 7.58 21.50
CA THR A 331 10.82 7.89 22.88
C THR A 331 11.99 7.00 23.33
N PRO A 332 12.81 7.44 24.33
CA PRO A 332 13.92 6.63 24.84
C PRO A 332 13.48 5.23 25.28
N ALA A 333 12.31 5.10 25.90
CA ALA A 333 11.79 3.80 26.35
C ALA A 333 11.48 2.85 25.20
N LYS A 334 10.87 3.37 24.11
CA LYS A 334 10.53 2.57 22.92
C LYS A 334 11.78 2.16 22.15
N VAL A 335 12.75 3.05 22.02
CA VAL A 335 14.04 2.76 21.36
C VAL A 335 14.83 1.73 22.17
N LYS A 336 14.82 1.86 23.51
CA LYS A 336 15.42 0.83 24.39
C LYS A 336 14.76 -0.52 24.23
N ALA A 337 13.43 -0.59 24.19
CA ALA A 337 12.71 -1.84 23.97
C ALA A 337 13.08 -2.49 22.61
N LEU A 338 13.24 -1.68 21.56
CA LEU A 338 13.71 -2.15 20.24
C LEU A 338 15.14 -2.73 20.34
N ALA A 339 16.04 -2.05 21.03
CA ALA A 339 17.44 -2.48 21.22
C ALA A 339 17.53 -3.78 22.04
N ASP A 340 16.77 -3.86 23.15
CA ASP A 340 16.71 -5.05 24.01
C ASP A 340 16.14 -6.27 23.25
N ALA A 341 15.09 -6.06 22.44
CA ALA A 341 14.51 -7.11 21.61
C ALA A 341 15.48 -7.60 20.53
N ALA A 342 16.26 -6.71 19.92
CA ALA A 342 17.27 -7.08 18.94
C ALA A 342 18.41 -7.91 19.59
N GLU A 343 18.90 -7.53 20.76
CA GLU A 343 19.90 -8.30 21.49
C GLU A 343 19.36 -9.70 21.87
N SER A 344 18.12 -9.77 22.34
CA SER A 344 17.44 -11.04 22.67
C SER A 344 17.27 -11.93 21.45
N CYS A 345 16.87 -11.34 20.31
CA CYS A 345 16.71 -12.03 19.03
C CYS A 345 18.03 -12.68 18.57
N TRP A 346 19.12 -11.92 18.55
CA TRP A 346 20.44 -12.45 18.22
C TRP A 346 20.84 -13.63 19.12
N ASN A 347 20.70 -13.45 20.43
CA ASN A 347 21.08 -14.46 21.40
C ASN A 347 20.25 -15.74 21.28
N ALA A 348 18.96 -15.64 20.93
CA ALA A 348 18.11 -16.78 20.69
C ALA A 348 18.49 -17.51 19.39
N ILE A 349 18.77 -16.78 18.31
CA ILE A 349 19.21 -17.36 17.02
C ILE A 349 20.51 -18.14 17.21
N ILE A 350 21.53 -17.54 17.85
CA ILE A 350 22.83 -18.21 18.05
C ILE A 350 22.73 -19.46 18.93
N ARG A 351 21.74 -19.53 19.81
CA ARG A 351 21.47 -20.71 20.63
C ARG A 351 20.48 -21.71 19.99
N HIS A 352 19.99 -21.42 18.80
CA HIS A 352 18.93 -22.17 18.12
C HIS A 352 17.67 -22.36 18.98
N ASP A 353 17.35 -21.36 19.79
CA ASP A 353 16.16 -21.31 20.65
C ASP A 353 14.98 -20.73 19.85
N LEU A 354 14.16 -21.61 19.26
CA LEU A 354 13.05 -21.21 18.41
C LEU A 354 12.00 -20.35 19.16
N ASN A 355 11.66 -20.72 20.39
CA ASN A 355 10.68 -19.96 21.17
C ASN A 355 11.22 -18.59 21.58
N GLY A 356 12.46 -18.52 22.00
CA GLY A 356 13.15 -17.27 22.31
C GLY A 356 13.28 -16.38 21.06
N PHE A 357 13.58 -16.97 19.90
CA PHE A 357 13.65 -16.26 18.63
C PHE A 357 12.27 -15.68 18.26
N ALA A 358 11.21 -16.50 18.28
CA ALA A 358 9.86 -16.07 17.97
C ALA A 358 9.38 -14.92 18.89
N SER A 359 9.63 -15.05 20.22
CA SER A 359 9.28 -13.99 21.17
C SER A 359 10.02 -12.69 20.86
N ALA A 360 11.36 -12.73 20.74
CA ALA A 360 12.15 -11.55 20.49
C ALA A 360 11.88 -10.90 19.12
N TYR A 361 11.53 -11.72 18.11
CA TYR A 361 11.11 -11.27 16.79
C TYR A 361 9.82 -10.43 16.87
N ARG A 362 8.83 -10.90 17.65
CA ARG A 362 7.60 -10.17 17.94
C ARG A 362 7.85 -8.91 18.75
N ASP A 363 8.61 -9.00 19.84
CA ASP A 363 8.93 -7.85 20.70
C ASP A 363 9.59 -6.73 19.88
N SER A 364 10.50 -7.09 18.94
CA SER A 364 11.12 -6.13 18.03
C SER A 364 10.09 -5.48 17.11
N PHE A 365 9.14 -6.24 16.57
CA PHE A 365 8.09 -5.69 15.71
C PHE A 365 7.11 -4.80 16.49
N ASP A 366 6.72 -5.22 17.68
CA ASP A 366 5.84 -4.43 18.54
C ASP A 366 6.49 -3.10 18.97
N ALA A 367 7.79 -3.10 19.27
CA ALA A 367 8.55 -1.87 19.52
C ALA A 367 8.61 -0.95 18.29
N GLN A 368 8.74 -1.53 17.09
CA GLN A 368 8.70 -0.78 15.82
C GLN A 368 7.33 -0.15 15.59
N ILE A 369 6.23 -0.90 15.73
CA ILE A 369 4.87 -0.39 15.57
C ILE A 369 4.56 0.70 16.59
N ALA A 370 5.05 0.54 17.83
CA ALA A 370 4.89 1.55 18.85
C ALA A 370 5.54 2.90 18.49
N MET A 371 6.65 2.87 17.72
CA MET A 371 7.30 4.08 17.21
C MET A 371 6.76 4.53 15.85
N PHE A 372 6.39 3.60 15.00
CA PHE A 372 5.96 3.82 13.62
C PHE A 372 4.66 3.06 13.33
N PRO A 373 3.51 3.51 13.84
CA PRO A 373 2.23 2.81 13.65
C PRO A 373 1.85 2.65 12.16
N GLY A 374 2.31 3.55 11.30
CA GLY A 374 2.15 3.45 9.86
C GLY A 374 2.78 2.21 9.20
N MET A 375 3.55 1.41 9.92
CA MET A 375 4.04 0.11 9.41
C MET A 375 2.89 -0.88 9.16
N VAL A 376 1.86 -0.86 10.00
CA VAL A 376 0.67 -1.72 9.90
C VAL A 376 -0.55 -0.93 9.42
N THR A 377 -0.66 0.33 9.84
CA THR A 377 -1.74 1.25 9.47
C THR A 377 -1.20 2.50 8.78
N PRO A 378 -0.63 2.37 7.57
CA PRO A 378 -0.05 3.51 6.88
C PRO A 378 -1.11 4.56 6.54
N THR A 379 -0.74 5.83 6.64
CA THR A 379 -1.57 6.94 6.22
C THR A 379 -1.48 7.09 4.70
N TYR A 380 -2.64 7.24 4.07
CA TYR A 380 -2.74 7.57 2.66
C TYR A 380 -3.33 8.97 2.54
N HIS A 381 -2.52 9.95 2.17
CA HIS A 381 -2.99 11.32 1.98
C HIS A 381 -4.10 11.38 0.93
N GLY A 382 -5.27 11.87 1.33
CA GLY A 382 -6.46 11.96 0.50
C GLY A 382 -7.29 10.67 0.39
N HIS A 383 -6.99 9.65 1.20
CA HIS A 383 -7.67 8.37 1.22
C HIS A 383 -7.73 7.79 2.64
N GLU A 384 -8.29 8.53 3.57
CA GLU A 384 -8.46 8.10 4.97
C GLU A 384 -9.33 6.83 5.09
N GLU A 385 -10.22 6.60 4.11
CA GLU A 385 -11.00 5.37 3.99
C GLU A 385 -10.17 4.12 3.66
N PHE A 386 -8.92 4.28 3.25
CA PHE A 386 -7.94 3.19 3.11
C PHE A 386 -7.24 2.84 4.41
N ALA A 387 -7.78 3.18 5.54
CA ALA A 387 -7.29 2.62 6.79
C ALA A 387 -7.00 1.14 6.55
N ASN A 388 -5.74 0.81 6.45
CA ASN A 388 -5.22 -0.32 5.72
C ASN A 388 -5.53 -1.62 6.45
N THR A 389 -6.75 -2.07 6.33
CA THR A 389 -7.25 -3.27 6.99
C THR A 389 -6.63 -4.55 6.43
N TYR A 390 -6.02 -4.52 5.23
CA TYR A 390 -5.50 -5.75 4.63
C TYR A 390 -4.24 -6.27 5.31
N ILE A 391 -3.35 -5.39 5.82
CA ILE A 391 -2.17 -5.82 6.58
C ILE A 391 -2.61 -6.42 7.91
N GLN A 392 -3.47 -5.72 8.65
CA GLN A 392 -4.00 -6.23 9.91
C GLN A 392 -4.75 -7.55 9.69
N LYS A 393 -5.56 -7.63 8.63
CA LYS A 393 -6.26 -8.87 8.27
C LYS A 393 -5.30 -10.02 7.97
N ALA A 394 -4.21 -9.78 7.24
CA ALA A 394 -3.19 -10.79 6.98
C ALA A 394 -2.48 -11.21 8.27
N ILE A 395 -2.14 -10.26 9.15
CA ILE A 395 -1.57 -10.54 10.47
C ILE A 395 -2.53 -11.42 11.30
N ASP A 396 -3.82 -11.08 11.31
CA ASP A 396 -4.84 -11.83 12.05
C ASP A 396 -5.03 -13.23 11.46
N GLU A 397 -5.03 -13.35 10.12
CA GLU A 397 -5.18 -14.63 9.41
C GLU A 397 -4.01 -15.57 9.67
N TYR A 398 -2.78 -15.12 9.41
CA TYR A 398 -1.59 -15.95 9.60
C TYR A 398 -1.23 -16.13 11.08
N GLY A 399 -1.44 -15.11 11.92
CA GLY A 399 -1.17 -15.16 13.35
C GLY A 399 -2.08 -16.10 14.16
N GLN A 400 -3.20 -16.54 13.58
CA GLN A 400 -4.09 -17.55 14.20
C GLN A 400 -3.71 -19.00 13.82
N LEU A 401 -2.81 -19.19 12.87
CA LEU A 401 -2.38 -20.52 12.48
C LEU A 401 -1.52 -21.15 13.59
N PRO A 402 -1.81 -22.40 13.99
CA PRO A 402 -1.15 -23.02 15.14
C PRO A 402 0.34 -23.23 14.98
N ASN A 403 0.83 -23.29 13.75
CA ASN A 403 2.24 -23.49 13.38
C ASN A 403 2.99 -22.17 13.10
N VAL A 404 2.34 -21.01 13.26
CA VAL A 404 2.96 -19.69 13.17
C VAL A 404 3.23 -19.16 14.58
N LEU A 405 4.50 -18.95 14.90
CA LEU A 405 4.95 -18.52 16.22
C LEU A 405 5.12 -17.01 16.32
N ALA A 406 5.52 -16.37 15.21
CA ALA A 406 5.74 -14.92 15.17
C ALA A 406 5.62 -14.39 13.76
N TRP A 407 5.45 -13.07 13.64
CA TRP A 407 5.37 -12.36 12.35
C TRP A 407 5.93 -10.97 12.43
N LYS A 408 6.37 -10.45 11.29
CA LYS A 408 6.91 -9.09 11.16
C LYS A 408 6.80 -8.61 9.71
N MET A 409 6.54 -7.33 9.51
CA MET A 409 6.69 -6.71 8.19
C MET A 409 8.15 -6.34 7.94
N PRO A 410 8.74 -6.74 6.80
CA PRO A 410 10.11 -6.35 6.48
C PRO A 410 10.28 -4.86 6.23
N GLY A 411 11.42 -4.32 6.64
CA GLY A 411 11.82 -2.93 6.42
C GLY A 411 10.86 -1.94 7.05
N ALA A 412 10.49 -0.93 6.28
CA ALA A 412 9.57 0.11 6.74
C ALA A 412 8.10 -0.33 6.83
N GLY A 413 7.76 -1.56 6.47
CA GLY A 413 6.38 -2.05 6.50
C GLY A 413 5.46 -1.38 5.47
N GLY A 414 4.17 -1.27 5.79
CA GLY A 414 3.17 -0.63 4.93
C GLY A 414 2.73 -1.45 3.71
N GLY A 415 3.18 -2.69 3.57
CA GLY A 415 2.85 -3.61 2.49
C GLY A 415 4.05 -4.40 1.94
N GLY A 416 3.81 -5.26 0.98
CA GLY A 416 4.80 -6.04 0.26
C GLY A 416 4.90 -7.48 0.72
N TYR A 417 5.37 -7.73 1.93
CA TYR A 417 5.51 -9.07 2.51
C TYR A 417 5.22 -9.08 4.00
N LEU A 418 4.81 -10.24 4.49
CA LEU A 418 4.82 -10.58 5.91
C LEU A 418 5.80 -11.74 6.09
N ALA A 419 6.83 -11.55 6.91
CA ALA A 419 7.77 -12.60 7.26
C ALA A 419 7.27 -13.31 8.51
N LEU A 420 7.26 -14.63 8.49
CA LEU A 420 6.72 -15.48 9.55
C LEU A 420 7.84 -16.33 10.14
N VAL A 421 7.83 -16.47 11.47
CA VAL A 421 8.55 -17.54 12.17
C VAL A 421 7.57 -18.69 12.36
N VAL A 422 7.91 -19.86 11.86
CA VAL A 422 7.07 -21.06 11.86
C VAL A 422 7.75 -22.23 12.57
N GLU A 423 6.96 -23.20 13.02
CA GLU A 423 7.52 -24.42 13.62
C GLU A 423 8.38 -25.23 12.65
N ASP A 424 7.96 -25.33 11.38
CA ASP A 424 8.67 -26.01 10.30
C ASP A 424 8.28 -25.41 8.96
N ALA A 425 9.26 -24.82 8.25
CA ALA A 425 9.04 -24.14 6.98
C ALA A 425 8.57 -25.09 5.88
N ASN A 426 9.11 -26.32 5.82
CA ASN A 426 8.74 -27.28 4.80
C ASN A 426 7.26 -27.67 4.90
N THR A 427 6.79 -27.94 6.12
CA THR A 427 5.37 -28.24 6.38
C THR A 427 4.48 -27.06 6.06
N PHE A 428 4.91 -25.85 6.40
CA PHE A 428 4.16 -24.63 6.09
C PHE A 428 4.02 -24.41 4.59
N LEU A 429 5.10 -24.54 3.82
CA LEU A 429 5.13 -24.38 2.35
C LEU A 429 4.26 -25.41 1.62
N GLN A 430 4.11 -26.61 2.15
CA GLN A 430 3.22 -27.64 1.58
C GLN A 430 1.74 -27.26 1.68
N THR A 431 1.37 -26.53 2.72
CA THR A 431 -0.02 -26.13 2.98
C THR A 431 -0.34 -24.71 2.49
N HIS A 432 0.70 -23.90 2.24
CA HIS A 432 0.60 -22.50 1.81
C HIS A 432 1.49 -22.28 0.58
N PRO A 433 1.03 -22.69 -0.61
CA PRO A 433 1.84 -22.60 -1.84
C PRO A 433 2.16 -21.17 -2.28
N GLU A 434 1.45 -20.15 -1.73
CA GLU A 434 1.76 -18.74 -1.92
C GLU A 434 2.98 -18.27 -1.13
N ALA A 435 3.40 -19.04 -0.11
CA ALA A 435 4.55 -18.68 0.71
C ALA A 435 5.87 -18.91 -0.04
N ILE A 436 6.86 -18.13 0.33
CA ILE A 436 8.19 -18.11 -0.29
C ILE A 436 9.17 -18.79 0.66
N GLU A 437 9.86 -19.81 0.14
CA GLU A 437 11.02 -20.42 0.77
C GLU A 437 12.21 -19.45 0.75
N LEU A 438 12.92 -19.34 1.85
CA LEU A 438 14.06 -18.45 2.00
C LEU A 438 15.38 -19.23 1.92
N HIS A 439 16.29 -18.74 1.08
CA HIS A 439 17.65 -19.25 0.97
C HIS A 439 18.63 -18.16 1.35
N ILE A 440 19.35 -18.37 2.45
CA ILE A 440 20.33 -17.39 2.94
C ILE A 440 21.63 -17.54 2.14
N ARG A 441 22.14 -16.42 1.65
CA ARG A 441 23.40 -16.41 0.90
C ARG A 441 24.58 -16.75 1.79
N ARG A 442 25.40 -17.73 1.38
CA ARG A 442 26.59 -18.20 2.12
C ARG A 442 27.86 -17.40 1.74
N GLN A 443 27.95 -16.91 0.52
CA GLN A 443 29.12 -16.16 0.02
C GLN A 443 28.71 -15.04 -0.93
#